data_71369693ff6f324639f340c6bcd34288
#
_entry.id   71369693ff6f324639f340c6bcd34288
#
_cell.length_a   1.000
_cell.length_b   1.000
_cell.length_c   1.000
_cell.angle_alpha   90.00
_cell.angle_beta   90.00
_cell.angle_gamma   90.00
#
_symmetry.space_group_name_H-M   'P 1'
#
loop_
_entity.id
_entity.type
_entity.pdbx_description
1 polymer ?
#
loop_
_entity_poly.entity_id
_entity_poly.type
_entity_poly.pdbx_seq_one_letter_code
_entity_poly.pdbx_strand_id
1 'polypeptide(L)'
;MKQSARAKDYIQNKFKGYTAEYYLYPDRGGSFGNVTLSRLPVDGKGKIKFEESANLAIYTDHNVGDRRFRVYNCHFESYNISLTGVIRAIARRDSTVMAETGTKMKRSITRRPEQVDQVFEDIENCPVESFVCGDFNDNPMSYTYFRMTRGRKDAFVEAGDGFGATYSLLWPMLRIDYVLYPERYRAISHDIPRVPYSDHYPVITEIEL
;
A
#
# COMPACT_ATOMS: atom_id res chain seq x y z
N MET A 1 1.17 -0.63 24.28
CA MET A 1 -0.28 -0.63 24.57
C MET A 1 -0.90 0.78 24.61
N LYS A 2 -0.36 1.78 25.34
CA LYS A 2 -0.96 3.13 25.40
C LYS A 2 -0.99 3.91 24.08
N GLN A 3 0.02 3.77 23.23
CA GLN A 3 0.08 4.50 21.94
C GLN A 3 -0.92 3.96 20.89
N SER A 4 -1.10 2.64 20.81
CA SER A 4 -2.10 2.05 19.92
C SER A 4 -3.53 2.41 20.34
N ALA A 5 -3.81 2.52 21.65
CA ALA A 5 -5.10 2.99 22.14
C ALA A 5 -5.36 4.45 21.72
N ARG A 6 -4.37 5.34 21.82
CA ARG A 6 -4.50 6.76 21.42
C ARG A 6 -4.73 6.91 19.91
N ALA A 7 -4.05 6.13 19.08
CA ALA A 7 -4.29 6.13 17.63
C ALA A 7 -5.70 5.62 17.30
N LYS A 8 -6.15 4.59 17.99
CA LYS A 8 -7.51 4.06 17.89
C LYS A 8 -8.57 5.10 18.21
N ASP A 9 -8.44 5.76 19.37
CA ASP A 9 -9.36 6.81 19.81
C ASP A 9 -9.36 7.98 18.81
N TYR A 10 -8.20 8.36 18.28
CA TYR A 10 -8.09 9.39 17.26
C TYR A 10 -8.86 9.02 15.99
N ILE A 11 -8.66 7.81 15.45
CA ILE A 11 -9.35 7.33 14.26
C ILE A 11 -10.88 7.35 14.47
N GLN A 12 -11.34 6.76 15.58
CA GLN A 12 -12.77 6.68 15.90
C GLN A 12 -13.43 8.06 16.07
N ASN A 13 -12.71 9.01 16.67
CA ASN A 13 -13.24 10.36 16.90
C ASN A 13 -13.22 11.23 15.64
N LYS A 14 -12.20 11.09 14.78
CA LYS A 14 -12.05 11.91 13.57
C LYS A 14 -12.93 11.43 12.42
N PHE A 15 -13.14 10.13 12.30
CA PHE A 15 -13.86 9.53 11.17
C PHE A 15 -15.21 8.95 11.60
N LYS A 16 -16.03 9.81 12.22
CA LYS A 16 -17.42 9.46 12.57
C LYS A 16 -18.22 9.09 11.33
N GLY A 17 -18.95 7.98 11.39
CA GLY A 17 -19.72 7.46 10.26
C GLY A 17 -18.94 6.54 9.31
N TYR A 18 -17.68 6.25 9.63
CA TYR A 18 -16.92 5.21 8.96
C TYR A 18 -16.73 4.00 9.89
N THR A 19 -16.76 2.81 9.32
CA THR A 19 -16.21 1.61 9.95
C THR A 19 -14.71 1.65 9.74
N ALA A 20 -13.94 1.57 10.81
CA ALA A 20 -12.48 1.58 10.77
C ALA A 20 -11.92 0.19 11.10
N GLU A 21 -11.21 -0.41 10.15
CA GLU A 21 -10.44 -1.64 10.36
C GLU A 21 -8.95 -1.31 10.29
N TYR A 22 -8.20 -1.76 11.27
CA TYR A 22 -6.79 -1.43 11.37
C TYR A 22 -5.99 -2.51 12.07
N TYR A 23 -4.72 -2.56 11.70
CA TYR A 23 -3.72 -3.29 12.43
C TYR A 23 -2.51 -2.38 12.64
N LEU A 24 -2.28 -2.01 13.89
CA LEU A 24 -1.28 -1.03 14.28
C LEU A 24 -0.28 -1.65 15.25
N TYR A 25 1.00 -1.46 14.97
CA TYR A 25 2.08 -1.76 15.88
C TYR A 25 2.47 -0.49 16.67
N PRO A 26 2.73 -0.59 17.97
CA PRO A 26 3.36 0.51 18.70
C PRO A 26 4.80 0.71 18.23
N ASP A 27 5.16 1.95 17.94
CA ASP A 27 6.52 2.35 17.60
C ASP A 27 6.98 3.52 18.49
N ARG A 28 8.28 3.85 18.49
CA ARG A 28 8.91 4.86 19.37
C ARG A 28 8.30 6.25 19.23
N GLY A 29 7.77 6.58 18.05
CA GLY A 29 7.14 7.88 17.76
C GLY A 29 5.62 7.86 17.65
N GLY A 30 4.96 6.69 17.74
CA GLY A 30 3.52 6.58 17.50
C GLY A 30 3.05 5.16 17.27
N SER A 31 2.26 4.98 16.22
CA SER A 31 1.78 3.68 15.76
C SER A 31 2.02 3.57 14.26
N PHE A 32 2.46 2.41 13.82
CA PHE A 32 2.70 2.07 12.43
C PHE A 32 1.76 0.91 12.02
N GLY A 33 1.27 0.93 10.80
CA GLY A 33 0.44 -0.14 10.24
C GLY A 33 -0.59 0.36 9.25
N ASN A 34 -1.51 -0.52 8.87
CA ASN A 34 -2.53 -0.23 7.87
C ASN A 34 -3.87 0.10 8.54
N VAL A 35 -4.60 1.02 7.92
CA VAL A 35 -5.95 1.43 8.31
C VAL A 35 -6.83 1.44 7.05
N THR A 36 -7.98 0.79 7.12
CA THR A 36 -9.04 0.88 6.13
C THR A 36 -10.26 1.56 6.77
N LEU A 37 -10.74 2.62 6.14
CA LEU A 37 -11.96 3.33 6.54
C LEU A 37 -13.03 3.09 5.49
N SER A 38 -14.20 2.60 5.89
CA SER A 38 -15.29 2.30 4.97
C SER A 38 -16.60 2.93 5.41
N ARG A 39 -17.34 3.47 4.45
CA ARG A 39 -18.77 3.83 4.62
C ARG A 39 -19.69 2.65 4.31
N LEU A 40 -19.18 1.65 3.62
CA LEU A 40 -19.91 0.42 3.37
C LEU A 40 -19.81 -0.49 4.59
N PRO A 41 -20.83 -1.33 4.84
CA PRO A 41 -20.76 -2.37 5.84
C PRO A 41 -19.53 -3.26 5.62
N VAL A 42 -18.88 -3.66 6.70
CA VAL A 42 -17.76 -4.61 6.69
C VAL A 42 -18.27 -5.92 7.29
N ASP A 43 -18.40 -6.95 6.45
CA ASP A 43 -18.95 -8.25 6.84
C ASP A 43 -17.87 -9.27 7.22
N GLY A 44 -16.65 -9.04 6.74
CA GLY A 44 -15.48 -9.86 7.06
C GLY A 44 -14.20 -9.01 7.06
N LYS A 45 -13.20 -9.49 7.75
CA LYS A 45 -11.89 -8.83 7.82
C LYS A 45 -10.80 -9.81 8.17
N GLY A 46 -9.58 -9.47 7.79
CA GLY A 46 -8.41 -10.23 8.15
C GLY A 46 -7.11 -9.50 7.89
N LYS A 47 -6.02 -10.21 8.12
CA LYS A 47 -4.67 -9.68 7.92
C LYS A 47 -3.72 -10.79 7.49
N ILE A 48 -2.79 -10.42 6.65
CA ILE A 48 -1.66 -11.23 6.22
C ILE A 48 -0.40 -10.57 6.81
N LYS A 49 0.21 -11.25 7.77
CA LYS A 49 1.45 -10.79 8.41
C LYS A 49 2.64 -11.37 7.68
N PHE A 50 3.61 -10.53 7.41
CA PHE A 50 4.86 -10.95 6.81
C PHE A 50 5.89 -11.27 7.91
N GLU A 51 6.59 -12.37 7.71
CA GLU A 51 7.59 -12.83 8.67
C GLU A 51 8.73 -11.79 8.80
N GLU A 52 9.17 -11.55 10.03
CA GLU A 52 10.21 -10.56 10.38
C GLU A 52 10.04 -9.16 9.76
N SER A 53 8.82 -8.75 9.46
CA SER A 53 8.50 -7.44 8.92
C SER A 53 7.43 -6.73 9.75
N ALA A 54 7.53 -5.40 9.83
CA ALA A 54 6.45 -4.57 10.36
C ALA A 54 5.37 -4.27 9.31
N ASN A 55 5.68 -4.52 8.05
CA ASN A 55 4.75 -4.39 6.95
C ASN A 55 3.72 -5.54 6.96
N LEU A 56 2.56 -5.32 6.39
CA LEU A 56 1.47 -6.30 6.34
C LEU A 56 0.46 -5.92 5.26
N ALA A 57 -0.44 -6.83 4.95
CA ALA A 57 -1.69 -6.52 4.28
C ALA A 57 -2.86 -6.74 5.24
N ILE A 58 -3.90 -5.92 5.14
CA ILE A 58 -5.20 -6.15 5.76
C ILE A 58 -6.26 -6.23 4.68
N TYR A 59 -7.36 -6.91 4.97
CA TYR A 59 -8.49 -6.91 4.05
C TYR A 59 -9.82 -6.72 4.76
N THR A 60 -10.80 -6.23 4.00
CA THR A 60 -12.19 -6.07 4.41
C THR A 60 -13.11 -6.62 3.34
N ASP A 61 -14.14 -7.34 3.75
CA ASP A 61 -15.18 -7.89 2.88
C ASP A 61 -16.41 -7.00 2.93
N HIS A 62 -16.99 -6.74 1.77
CA HIS A 62 -18.12 -5.85 1.59
C HIS A 62 -19.23 -6.49 0.76
N ASN A 63 -20.47 -6.12 1.08
CA ASN A 63 -21.65 -6.43 0.29
C ASN A 63 -22.30 -5.12 -0.18
N VAL A 64 -22.55 -5.00 -1.49
CA VAL A 64 -23.23 -3.84 -2.08
C VAL A 64 -24.28 -4.37 -3.07
N GLY A 65 -25.55 -4.36 -2.65
CA GLY A 65 -26.60 -5.06 -3.38
C GLY A 65 -26.29 -6.56 -3.46
N ASP A 66 -26.27 -7.09 -4.68
CA ASP A 66 -25.97 -8.51 -4.94
C ASP A 66 -24.46 -8.78 -5.12
N ARG A 67 -23.62 -7.78 -4.95
CA ARG A 67 -22.18 -7.88 -5.18
C ARG A 67 -21.44 -8.07 -3.88
N ARG A 68 -20.57 -9.06 -3.84
CA ARG A 68 -19.62 -9.30 -2.75
C ARG A 68 -18.22 -9.13 -3.27
N PHE A 69 -17.42 -8.37 -2.55
CA PHE A 69 -16.03 -8.16 -2.91
C PHE A 69 -15.15 -7.95 -1.68
N ARG A 70 -13.88 -8.22 -1.83
CA ARG A 70 -12.82 -7.98 -0.84
C ARG A 70 -11.92 -6.84 -1.27
N VAL A 71 -11.58 -5.97 -0.34
CA VAL A 71 -10.59 -4.90 -0.54
C VAL A 71 -9.35 -5.22 0.28
N TYR A 72 -8.24 -5.44 -0.39
CA TYR A 72 -6.93 -5.57 0.22
C TYR A 72 -6.26 -4.21 0.31
N ASN A 73 -5.70 -3.89 1.48
CA ASN A 73 -4.87 -2.73 1.74
C ASN A 73 -3.47 -3.25 2.07
N CYS A 74 -2.56 -3.12 1.11
CA CYS A 74 -1.23 -3.70 1.16
C CYS A 74 -0.17 -2.65 1.47
N HIS A 75 0.82 -3.04 2.27
CA HIS A 75 2.04 -2.27 2.46
C HIS A 75 3.20 -3.27 2.45
N PHE A 76 3.90 -3.37 1.31
CA PHE A 76 5.02 -4.28 1.15
C PHE A 76 6.34 -3.70 1.64
N GLU A 77 7.36 -4.55 1.78
CA GLU A 77 8.68 -4.19 2.30
C GLU A 77 9.29 -3.00 1.53
N SER A 78 9.60 -1.93 2.26
CA SER A 78 10.30 -0.76 1.75
C SER A 78 11.81 -0.99 1.69
N TYR A 79 12.49 -0.32 0.79
CA TYR A 79 13.96 -0.26 0.82
C TYR A 79 14.49 0.38 2.09
N ASN A 80 13.68 1.19 2.77
CA ASN A 80 14.03 1.89 4.01
C ASN A 80 15.36 2.66 3.88
N ILE A 81 15.52 3.32 2.75
CA ILE A 81 16.72 4.04 2.35
C ILE A 81 16.42 5.54 2.36
N SER A 82 17.23 6.28 3.11
CA SER A 82 17.20 7.74 3.04
C SER A 82 17.96 8.23 1.81
N LEU A 83 17.26 8.73 0.79
CA LEU A 83 17.87 9.27 -0.41
C LEU A 83 18.89 10.38 -0.09
N THR A 84 18.52 11.29 0.81
CA THR A 84 19.42 12.37 1.27
C THR A 84 20.63 11.81 2.01
N GLY A 85 20.46 10.71 2.77
CA GLY A 85 21.54 9.97 3.42
C GLY A 85 22.51 9.37 2.41
N VAL A 86 21.99 8.76 1.35
CA VAL A 86 22.81 8.15 0.28
C VAL A 86 23.59 9.22 -0.48
N ILE A 87 22.94 10.31 -0.91
CA ILE A 87 23.62 11.43 -1.60
C ILE A 87 24.77 11.99 -0.73
N ARG A 88 24.52 12.18 0.56
CA ARG A 88 25.53 12.66 1.51
C ARG A 88 26.68 11.66 1.69
N ALA A 89 26.37 10.38 1.72
CA ALA A 89 27.36 9.31 1.82
C ALA A 89 28.25 9.23 0.58
N ILE A 90 27.67 9.37 -0.60
CA ILE A 90 28.45 9.44 -1.87
C ILE A 90 29.37 10.65 -1.85
N ALA A 91 28.87 11.82 -1.48
CA ALA A 91 29.66 13.06 -1.40
C ALA A 91 30.83 12.96 -0.41
N ARG A 92 30.66 12.22 0.68
CA ARG A 92 31.66 12.00 1.74
C ARG A 92 32.51 10.75 1.52
N ARG A 93 32.25 9.95 0.49
CA ARG A 93 32.86 8.63 0.24
C ARG A 93 32.73 7.69 1.45
N ASP A 94 31.57 7.74 2.11
CA ASP A 94 31.29 6.92 3.29
C ASP A 94 30.90 5.49 2.87
N SER A 95 31.86 4.60 2.91
CA SER A 95 31.69 3.20 2.51
C SER A 95 30.77 2.43 3.48
N THR A 96 30.69 2.83 4.74
CA THR A 96 29.83 2.17 5.73
C THR A 96 28.36 2.36 5.40
N VAL A 97 27.93 3.61 5.16
CA VAL A 97 26.56 3.94 4.78
C VAL A 97 26.20 3.29 3.44
N MET A 98 27.15 3.21 2.51
CA MET A 98 26.94 2.53 1.22
C MET A 98 26.72 1.02 1.38
N ALA A 99 27.52 0.36 2.24
CA ALA A 99 27.36 -1.06 2.55
C ALA A 99 26.04 -1.38 3.25
N GLU A 100 25.65 -0.55 4.25
CA GLU A 100 24.34 -0.66 4.92
C GLU A 100 23.18 -0.48 3.95
N THR A 101 23.28 0.48 3.03
CA THR A 101 22.30 0.72 1.99
C THR A 101 22.16 -0.50 1.08
N GLY A 102 23.27 -1.09 0.64
CA GLY A 102 23.28 -2.32 -0.16
C GLY A 102 22.62 -3.49 0.57
N THR A 103 22.87 -3.64 1.86
CA THR A 103 22.25 -4.68 2.69
C THR A 103 20.72 -4.49 2.80
N LYS A 104 20.26 -3.27 3.02
CA LYS A 104 18.82 -2.94 3.06
C LYS A 104 18.15 -3.23 1.71
N MET A 105 18.76 -2.81 0.62
CA MET A 105 18.28 -3.12 -0.73
C MET A 105 18.15 -4.62 -0.97
N LYS A 106 19.20 -5.37 -0.67
CA LYS A 106 19.21 -6.84 -0.84
C LYS A 106 18.08 -7.48 -0.03
N ARG A 107 17.91 -7.08 1.22
CA ARG A 107 16.82 -7.57 2.08
C ARG A 107 15.45 -7.32 1.45
N SER A 108 15.18 -6.11 0.97
CA SER A 108 13.88 -5.76 0.38
C SER A 108 13.62 -6.50 -0.93
N ILE A 109 14.63 -6.62 -1.79
CA ILE A 109 14.55 -7.36 -3.04
C ILE A 109 14.24 -8.85 -2.81
N THR A 110 14.73 -9.44 -1.70
CA THR A 110 14.46 -10.84 -1.37
C THR A 110 13.09 -11.02 -0.71
N ARG A 111 12.73 -10.16 0.24
CA ARG A 111 11.51 -10.33 1.06
C ARG A 111 10.24 -9.89 0.38
N ARG A 112 10.28 -8.84 -0.43
CA ARG A 112 9.08 -8.31 -1.06
C ARG A 112 8.40 -9.33 -2.00
N PRO A 113 9.10 -10.08 -2.85
CA PRO A 113 8.48 -11.15 -3.64
C PRO A 113 7.73 -12.19 -2.80
N GLU A 114 8.30 -12.61 -1.66
CA GLU A 114 7.66 -13.56 -0.75
C GLU A 114 6.37 -12.98 -0.14
N GLN A 115 6.38 -11.70 0.26
CA GLN A 115 5.20 -10.99 0.77
C GLN A 115 4.12 -10.87 -0.31
N VAL A 116 4.52 -10.54 -1.53
CA VAL A 116 3.64 -10.44 -2.69
C VAL A 116 2.99 -11.77 -3.01
N ASP A 117 3.75 -12.87 -3.01
CA ASP A 117 3.24 -14.19 -3.27
C ASP A 117 2.26 -14.66 -2.20
N GLN A 118 2.51 -14.37 -0.91
CA GLN A 118 1.56 -14.65 0.18
C GLN A 118 0.22 -13.92 -0.01
N VAL A 119 0.25 -12.64 -0.38
CA VAL A 119 -0.98 -11.88 -0.65
C VAL A 119 -1.67 -12.39 -1.90
N PHE A 120 -0.92 -12.67 -2.94
CA PHE A 120 -1.46 -13.17 -4.20
C PHE A 120 -2.12 -14.54 -4.02
N GLU A 121 -1.54 -15.42 -3.22
CA GLU A 121 -2.09 -16.72 -2.90
C GLU A 121 -3.41 -16.61 -2.10
N ASP A 122 -3.50 -15.68 -1.15
CA ASP A 122 -4.76 -15.38 -0.44
C ASP A 122 -5.83 -14.85 -1.41
N ILE A 123 -5.43 -13.99 -2.37
CA ILE A 123 -6.33 -13.46 -3.41
C ILE A 123 -6.85 -14.58 -4.34
N GLU A 124 -6.00 -15.49 -4.80
CA GLU A 124 -6.40 -16.61 -5.67
C GLU A 124 -7.35 -17.59 -4.96
N ASN A 125 -7.21 -17.72 -3.65
CA ASN A 125 -8.09 -18.54 -2.83
C ASN A 125 -9.34 -17.79 -2.32
N CYS A 126 -9.45 -16.49 -2.61
CA CYS A 126 -10.58 -15.68 -2.19
C CYS A 126 -11.84 -16.05 -3.00
N PRO A 127 -12.96 -16.40 -2.34
CA PRO A 127 -14.18 -16.81 -3.04
C PRO A 127 -14.96 -15.64 -3.67
N VAL A 128 -14.50 -14.42 -3.48
CA VAL A 128 -15.12 -13.20 -3.99
C VAL A 128 -14.09 -12.35 -4.75
N GLU A 129 -14.57 -11.42 -5.54
CA GLU A 129 -13.70 -10.52 -6.29
C GLU A 129 -12.85 -9.64 -5.39
N SER A 130 -11.64 -9.36 -5.86
CA SER A 130 -10.64 -8.68 -5.06
C SER A 130 -10.18 -7.38 -5.68
N PHE A 131 -10.39 -6.29 -4.95
CA PHE A 131 -9.75 -5.01 -5.17
C PHE A 131 -8.47 -4.96 -4.34
N VAL A 132 -7.40 -4.41 -4.88
CA VAL A 132 -6.12 -4.32 -4.19
C VAL A 132 -5.61 -2.90 -4.25
N CYS A 133 -5.34 -2.29 -3.11
CA CYS A 133 -4.77 -0.96 -3.02
C CYS A 133 -3.63 -0.90 -2.00
N GLY A 134 -2.80 0.12 -2.11
CA GLY A 134 -1.78 0.41 -1.12
C GLY A 134 -0.41 0.73 -1.70
N ASP A 135 0.54 0.86 -0.79
CA ASP A 135 1.94 1.10 -1.09
C ASP A 135 2.65 -0.24 -1.37
N PHE A 136 2.97 -0.46 -2.63
CA PHE A 136 3.71 -1.66 -3.04
C PHE A 136 5.23 -1.50 -2.86
N ASN A 137 5.71 -0.28 -2.57
CA ASN A 137 7.12 0.04 -2.45
C ASN A 137 7.96 -0.39 -3.67
N ASP A 138 7.31 -0.49 -4.84
CA ASP A 138 7.93 -0.96 -6.07
C ASP A 138 7.29 -0.29 -7.29
N ASN A 139 8.05 -0.21 -8.37
CA ASN A 139 7.66 0.49 -9.60
C ASN A 139 6.90 -0.44 -10.58
N PRO A 140 6.27 0.10 -11.66
CA PRO A 140 5.50 -0.69 -12.62
C PRO A 140 6.29 -1.70 -13.47
N MET A 141 7.61 -1.71 -13.39
CA MET A 141 8.46 -2.69 -14.10
C MET A 141 8.94 -3.83 -13.19
N SER A 142 8.38 -3.93 -11.98
CA SER A 142 8.81 -4.89 -10.97
C SER A 142 8.01 -6.19 -10.99
N TYR A 143 8.61 -7.23 -10.38
CA TYR A 143 7.89 -8.48 -10.07
C TYR A 143 6.60 -8.23 -9.30
N THR A 144 6.66 -7.36 -8.28
CA THR A 144 5.52 -6.97 -7.45
C THR A 144 4.34 -6.51 -8.29
N TYR A 145 4.57 -5.57 -9.20
CA TYR A 145 3.54 -5.03 -10.05
C TYR A 145 2.96 -6.09 -10.99
N PHE A 146 3.81 -6.80 -11.74
CA PHE A 146 3.36 -7.84 -12.68
C PHE A 146 2.60 -8.97 -11.99
N ARG A 147 2.99 -9.33 -10.77
CA ARG A 147 2.32 -10.37 -10.00
C ARG A 147 0.95 -9.91 -9.54
N MET A 148 0.85 -8.70 -8.99
CA MET A 148 -0.39 -8.17 -8.40
C MET A 148 -1.41 -7.73 -9.46
N THR A 149 -0.98 -7.32 -10.66
CA THR A 149 -1.88 -6.98 -11.77
C THR A 149 -2.46 -8.19 -12.50
N ARG A 150 -2.00 -9.41 -12.20
CA ARG A 150 -2.51 -10.62 -12.85
C ARG A 150 -4.00 -10.81 -12.58
N GLY A 151 -4.83 -10.80 -13.67
CA GLY A 151 -6.29 -10.84 -13.58
C GLY A 151 -6.94 -9.56 -13.05
N ARG A 152 -6.22 -8.42 -13.08
CA ARG A 152 -6.68 -7.10 -12.62
C ARG A 152 -6.19 -6.02 -13.55
N LYS A 153 -6.97 -4.95 -13.61
CA LYS A 153 -6.58 -3.69 -14.26
C LYS A 153 -5.95 -2.75 -13.24
N ASP A 154 -5.04 -1.92 -13.72
CA ASP A 154 -4.47 -0.82 -12.96
C ASP A 154 -5.26 0.46 -13.27
N ALA A 155 -5.83 1.09 -12.24
CA ALA A 155 -6.68 2.25 -12.38
C ALA A 155 -5.96 3.45 -13.01
N PHE A 156 -4.67 3.63 -12.74
CA PHE A 156 -3.87 4.67 -13.37
C PHE A 156 -3.70 4.42 -14.88
N VAL A 157 -3.47 3.18 -15.29
CA VAL A 157 -3.31 2.82 -16.70
C VAL A 157 -4.61 3.03 -17.49
N GLU A 158 -5.75 2.79 -16.85
CA GLU A 158 -7.07 2.90 -17.48
C GLU A 158 -7.60 4.35 -17.52
N ALA A 159 -7.40 5.14 -16.46
CA ALA A 159 -8.06 6.43 -16.28
C ALA A 159 -7.15 7.53 -15.68
N GLY A 160 -5.87 7.28 -15.53
CA GLY A 160 -4.93 8.26 -15.01
C GLY A 160 -4.30 9.12 -16.09
N ASP A 161 -3.73 10.22 -15.69
CA ASP A 161 -3.08 11.20 -16.55
C ASP A 161 -1.65 11.50 -16.08
N GLY A 162 -0.76 11.84 -17.04
CA GLY A 162 0.60 12.27 -16.78
C GLY A 162 1.54 11.16 -16.30
N PHE A 163 2.42 11.48 -15.36
CA PHE A 163 3.49 10.57 -14.93
C PHE A 163 3.08 9.55 -13.85
N GLY A 164 1.97 9.78 -13.17
CA GLY A 164 1.45 8.86 -12.15
C GLY A 164 2.30 8.75 -10.88
N ALA A 165 3.30 9.59 -10.68
CA ALA A 165 4.19 9.50 -9.53
C ALA A 165 3.45 9.77 -8.22
N THR A 166 3.56 8.85 -7.27
CA THR A 166 2.94 8.93 -5.95
C THR A 166 3.92 9.28 -4.85
N TYR A 167 5.23 9.08 -5.05
CA TYR A 167 6.27 9.42 -4.08
C TYR A 167 6.89 10.79 -4.37
N SER A 168 6.69 11.75 -3.47
CA SER A 168 7.01 13.17 -3.69
C SER A 168 8.50 13.46 -3.83
N LEU A 169 9.36 12.74 -3.10
CA LEU A 169 10.81 12.97 -3.11
C LEU A 169 11.49 12.58 -4.44
N LEU A 170 10.89 11.68 -5.21
CA LEU A 170 11.38 11.22 -6.51
C LEU A 170 10.40 11.54 -7.64
N TRP A 171 9.55 12.56 -7.44
CA TRP A 171 8.69 13.05 -8.51
C TRP A 171 9.53 13.60 -9.69
N PRO A 172 9.16 13.31 -10.96
CA PRO A 172 7.95 12.62 -11.41
C PRO A 172 8.15 11.11 -11.69
N MET A 173 9.17 10.47 -11.13
CA MET A 173 9.68 9.17 -11.62
C MET A 173 9.12 7.95 -10.89
N LEU A 174 8.59 8.10 -9.66
CA LEU A 174 8.29 6.93 -8.85
C LEU A 174 6.81 6.83 -8.49
N ARG A 175 6.13 5.88 -9.12
CA ARG A 175 4.79 5.41 -8.78
C ARG A 175 4.91 4.11 -8.02
N ILE A 176 4.52 4.09 -6.76
CA ILE A 176 4.61 2.94 -5.85
C ILE A 176 3.30 2.64 -5.12
N ASP A 177 2.33 3.54 -5.20
CA ASP A 177 0.98 3.34 -4.69
C ASP A 177 0.03 3.00 -5.84
N TYR A 178 -0.80 1.99 -5.65
CA TYR A 178 -1.64 1.43 -6.70
C TYR A 178 -3.07 1.21 -6.23
N VAL A 179 -4.00 1.25 -7.20
CA VAL A 179 -5.36 0.74 -7.10
C VAL A 179 -5.59 -0.22 -8.25
N LEU A 180 -5.73 -1.50 -7.91
CA LEU A 180 -5.99 -2.59 -8.85
C LEU A 180 -7.38 -3.15 -8.61
N TYR A 181 -8.10 -3.47 -9.69
CA TYR A 181 -9.47 -3.92 -9.64
C TYR A 181 -9.78 -5.01 -10.67
N PRO A 182 -10.83 -5.84 -10.47
CA PRO A 182 -11.18 -6.93 -11.38
C PRO A 182 -11.45 -6.44 -12.81
N GLU A 183 -11.01 -7.19 -13.82
CA GLU A 183 -11.02 -6.79 -15.24
C GLU A 183 -12.41 -6.43 -15.78
N ARG A 184 -13.48 -6.97 -15.20
CA ARG A 184 -14.86 -6.71 -15.63
C ARG A 184 -15.36 -5.31 -15.29
N TYR A 185 -14.71 -4.62 -14.36
CA TYR A 185 -15.06 -3.25 -13.97
C TYR A 185 -14.30 -2.22 -14.80
N ARG A 186 -14.68 -0.96 -14.61
CA ARG A 186 -14.08 0.17 -15.32
C ARG A 186 -13.72 1.28 -14.34
N ALA A 187 -12.50 1.78 -14.42
CA ALA A 187 -12.12 3.03 -13.76
C ALA A 187 -12.69 4.21 -14.57
N ILE A 188 -13.42 5.09 -13.88
CA ILE A 188 -13.99 6.32 -14.46
C ILE A 188 -13.00 7.46 -14.36
N SER A 189 -12.32 7.55 -13.20
CA SER A 189 -11.28 8.56 -12.96
C SER A 189 -10.18 8.01 -12.05
N HIS A 190 -9.00 8.58 -12.20
CA HIS A 190 -7.86 8.32 -11.32
C HIS A 190 -7.03 9.59 -11.18
N ASP A 191 -6.98 10.13 -9.99
CA ASP A 191 -6.31 11.38 -9.66
C ASP A 191 -5.23 11.18 -8.60
N ILE A 192 -4.12 11.93 -8.75
CA ILE A 192 -3.02 11.97 -7.78
C ILE A 192 -2.78 13.43 -7.38
N PRO A 193 -3.59 13.99 -6.45
CA PRO A 193 -3.45 15.37 -6.03
C PRO A 193 -2.11 15.61 -5.31
N ARG A 194 -1.34 16.59 -5.79
CA ARG A 194 -0.05 16.96 -5.19
C ARG A 194 -0.25 17.85 -3.97
N VAL A 195 -0.55 17.23 -2.83
CA VAL A 195 -0.76 17.93 -1.56
C VAL A 195 0.37 17.61 -0.58
N PRO A 196 0.91 18.60 0.17
CA PRO A 196 2.09 18.42 1.01
C PRO A 196 1.76 17.87 2.41
N TYR A 197 0.92 16.81 2.48
CA TYR A 197 0.52 16.23 3.76
C TYR A 197 1.38 15.03 4.17
N SER A 198 2.08 14.43 3.21
CA SER A 198 2.93 13.26 3.37
C SER A 198 4.03 13.28 2.32
N ASP A 199 5.00 12.41 2.44
CA ASP A 199 5.96 12.08 1.39
C ASP A 199 5.34 11.21 0.26
N HIS A 200 4.12 10.70 0.47
CA HIS A 200 3.29 10.12 -0.60
C HIS A 200 2.11 11.04 -0.93
N TYR A 201 1.80 11.15 -2.21
CA TYR A 201 0.58 11.80 -2.66
C TYR A 201 -0.62 10.84 -2.55
N PRO A 202 -1.81 11.31 -2.17
CA PRO A 202 -2.99 10.46 -2.14
C PRO A 202 -3.38 10.02 -3.55
N VAL A 203 -3.85 8.80 -3.65
CA VAL A 203 -4.40 8.22 -4.88
C VAL A 203 -5.91 8.14 -4.73
N ILE A 204 -6.65 8.71 -5.66
CA ILE A 204 -8.11 8.75 -5.68
C ILE A 204 -8.60 8.06 -6.94
N THR A 205 -9.45 7.07 -6.82
CA THR A 205 -9.99 6.32 -7.97
C THR A 205 -11.49 6.15 -7.84
N GLU A 206 -12.20 6.41 -8.90
CA GLU A 206 -13.63 6.08 -9.05
C GLU A 206 -13.77 4.88 -9.97
N ILE A 207 -14.45 3.84 -9.52
CA ILE A 207 -14.66 2.59 -10.25
C ILE A 207 -16.15 2.32 -10.36
N GLU A 208 -16.60 2.11 -11.58
CA GLU A 208 -17.96 1.66 -11.88
C GLU A 208 -18.05 0.15 -11.65
N LEU A 209 -18.92 -0.25 -10.71
CA LEU A 209 -19.15 -1.64 -10.32
C LEU A 209 -20.27 -2.28 -11.12
#